data_b090394c5890d34023051d6dd99bbf3a
#
_entry.id   b090394c5890d34023051d6dd99bbf3a
#
_cell.length_a   1.000
_cell.length_b   1.000
_cell.length_c   1.000
_cell.angle_alpha   90.00
_cell.angle_beta   90.00
_cell.angle_gamma   90.00
#
_symmetry.space_group_name_H-M   'P 1'
#
loop_
_entity.id
_entity.type
_entity.pdbx_description
1 polymer ?
#
loop_
_entity_poly.entity_id
_entity_poly.type
_entity_poly.pdbx_seq_one_letter_code
_entity_poly.pdbx_strand_id
1 'polypeptide(L)'
;DMGQLQKSKKRLQREPWEKLAETFLTVYRVEKKWKERSAALFRSAEALDHLARCASNAKDARRSVDRYLQLVRLYPKSSLADDSLYRAARLRGQILRDKAGAQELLQQILKKYPSSNTAKDASSYLATLSPKEKRQSPSAASKASKQKQPRGKPFRLGVKTVLIDPGHGGKDPGTHHNGIREKDLTLDISKRVGAILSSRGLNVRYTRRSDTWITLEQRADKVRTNKADLFISIHVNANPSEGVQGFETYYLDVSRTSASTRLAAVENALRDRSRATREKLPPHRLFTIQKQESRRLARNVHETTLKYLRKKNYRTHDGGIKTAPFHVLRRSGVPGVLIEVGYCTNKTEAERLAV
;
A
#
# COMPACT_ATOMS: atom_id res chain seq x y z
N ASP A 1 -13.66 -5.86 -20.86
CA ASP A 1 -13.60 -4.77 -19.86
C ASP A 1 -12.39 -4.98 -18.96
N MET A 2 -11.57 -3.92 -18.82
CA MET A 2 -10.36 -3.93 -17.96
C MET A 2 -10.71 -4.22 -16.49
N GLY A 3 -11.78 -3.62 -15.99
CA GLY A 3 -12.21 -3.80 -14.60
C GLY A 3 -12.64 -5.25 -14.30
N GLN A 4 -13.32 -5.89 -15.25
CA GLN A 4 -13.68 -7.30 -15.12
C GLN A 4 -12.44 -8.20 -15.20
N LEU A 5 -11.50 -7.93 -16.09
CA LEU A 5 -10.27 -8.70 -16.19
C LEU A 5 -9.38 -8.55 -14.96
N GLN A 6 -9.28 -7.34 -14.39
CA GLN A 6 -8.56 -7.10 -13.14
C GLN A 6 -9.15 -7.87 -11.95
N LYS A 7 -10.46 -8.12 -11.96
CA LYS A 7 -11.19 -8.88 -10.93
C LYS A 7 -11.18 -10.40 -11.19
N SER A 8 -10.84 -10.84 -12.39
CA SER A 8 -10.91 -12.25 -12.80
C SER A 8 -9.70 -13.07 -12.34
N LYS A 9 -9.87 -14.40 -12.32
CA LYS A 9 -8.77 -15.35 -12.13
C LYS A 9 -7.70 -15.25 -13.25
N LYS A 10 -8.07 -14.71 -14.42
CA LYS A 10 -7.19 -14.54 -15.59
C LYS A 10 -6.29 -13.31 -15.53
N ARG A 11 -6.39 -12.47 -14.50
CA ARG A 11 -5.63 -11.21 -14.37
C ARG A 11 -4.10 -11.38 -14.38
N LEU A 12 -3.59 -12.56 -14.03
CA LEU A 12 -2.15 -12.87 -14.08
C LEU A 12 -1.74 -13.56 -15.39
N GLN A 13 -2.71 -13.95 -16.22
CA GLN A 13 -2.44 -14.54 -17.53
C GLN A 13 -2.14 -13.43 -18.54
N ARG A 14 -1.18 -13.68 -19.41
CA ARG A 14 -0.72 -12.71 -20.40
C ARG A 14 -1.74 -12.46 -21.50
N GLU A 15 -2.25 -13.54 -22.07
CA GLU A 15 -3.13 -13.53 -23.25
C GLU A 15 -4.35 -12.62 -23.13
N PRO A 16 -5.15 -12.66 -22.04
CA PRO A 16 -6.32 -11.79 -21.91
C PRO A 16 -5.96 -10.29 -21.94
N TRP A 17 -4.83 -9.90 -21.37
CA TRP A 17 -4.39 -8.51 -21.38
C TRP A 17 -3.85 -8.07 -22.74
N GLU A 18 -3.13 -8.94 -23.44
CA GLU A 18 -2.69 -8.68 -24.81
C GLU A 18 -3.89 -8.51 -25.75
N LYS A 19 -4.85 -9.44 -25.68
CA LYS A 19 -6.10 -9.36 -26.44
C LYS A 19 -6.86 -8.07 -26.14
N LEU A 20 -6.94 -7.68 -24.87
CA LEU A 20 -7.60 -6.44 -24.45
C LEU A 20 -6.88 -5.20 -24.99
N ALA A 21 -5.54 -5.18 -24.94
CA ALA A 21 -4.74 -4.10 -25.47
C ALA A 21 -4.94 -3.93 -26.98
N GLU A 22 -5.01 -5.04 -27.72
CA GLU A 22 -5.24 -5.00 -29.18
C GLU A 22 -6.71 -4.64 -29.52
N THR A 23 -7.68 -5.10 -28.71
CA THR A 23 -9.09 -4.68 -28.86
C THR A 23 -9.23 -3.16 -28.74
N PHE A 24 -8.63 -2.54 -27.73
CA PHE A 24 -8.64 -1.08 -27.59
C PHE A 24 -7.89 -0.39 -28.75
N LEU A 25 -6.83 -0.99 -29.27
CA LEU A 25 -6.13 -0.45 -30.42
C LEU A 25 -6.98 -0.54 -31.70
N THR A 26 -7.81 -1.57 -31.86
CA THR A 26 -8.79 -1.68 -32.94
C THR A 26 -9.86 -0.58 -32.81
N VAL A 27 -10.41 -0.36 -31.62
CA VAL A 27 -11.33 0.76 -31.37
C VAL A 27 -10.67 2.09 -31.73
N TYR A 28 -9.43 2.31 -31.32
CA TYR A 28 -8.67 3.51 -31.71
C TYR A 28 -8.59 3.72 -33.22
N ARG A 29 -8.43 2.65 -34.01
CA ARG A 29 -8.28 2.73 -35.47
C ARG A 29 -9.58 3.07 -36.18
N VAL A 30 -10.73 2.54 -35.69
CA VAL A 30 -12.03 2.67 -36.33
C VAL A 30 -12.86 3.84 -35.82
N GLU A 31 -12.61 4.28 -34.58
CA GLU A 31 -13.38 5.37 -33.97
C GLU A 31 -13.07 6.71 -34.65
N LYS A 32 -14.08 7.54 -34.88
CA LYS A 32 -13.95 8.86 -35.51
C LYS A 32 -13.78 10.01 -34.51
N LYS A 33 -14.42 9.91 -33.35
CA LYS A 33 -14.41 10.95 -32.35
C LYS A 33 -13.06 10.97 -31.62
N TRP A 34 -12.44 12.12 -31.57
CA TRP A 34 -11.08 12.25 -31.01
C TRP A 34 -10.99 11.92 -29.51
N LYS A 35 -12.06 12.21 -28.72
CA LYS A 35 -12.10 11.89 -27.29
C LYS A 35 -12.09 10.38 -27.05
N GLU A 36 -12.91 9.66 -27.77
CA GLU A 36 -13.01 8.20 -27.71
C GLU A 36 -11.74 7.54 -28.25
N ARG A 37 -11.12 8.10 -29.32
CA ARG A 37 -9.81 7.65 -29.81
C ARG A 37 -8.73 7.81 -28.77
N SER A 38 -8.65 8.97 -28.12
CA SER A 38 -7.65 9.21 -27.09
C SER A 38 -7.86 8.27 -25.89
N ALA A 39 -9.11 8.05 -25.47
CA ALA A 39 -9.44 7.11 -24.41
C ALA A 39 -9.09 5.66 -24.79
N ALA A 40 -9.38 5.22 -26.01
CA ALA A 40 -9.05 3.87 -26.47
C ALA A 40 -7.53 3.65 -26.51
N LEU A 41 -6.77 4.63 -26.99
CA LEU A 41 -5.30 4.55 -26.99
C LEU A 41 -4.71 4.50 -25.57
N PHE A 42 -5.27 5.30 -24.65
CA PHE A 42 -4.90 5.26 -23.24
C PHE A 42 -5.18 3.89 -22.61
N ARG A 43 -6.36 3.32 -22.83
CA ARG A 43 -6.74 2.00 -22.30
C ARG A 43 -5.87 0.88 -22.88
N SER A 44 -5.50 0.99 -24.15
CA SER A 44 -4.55 0.05 -24.77
C SER A 44 -3.17 0.10 -24.11
N ALA A 45 -2.67 1.32 -23.85
CA ALA A 45 -1.42 1.52 -23.12
C ALA A 45 -1.50 0.99 -21.68
N GLU A 46 -2.62 1.24 -20.98
CA GLU A 46 -2.87 0.80 -19.61
C GLU A 46 -2.90 -0.72 -19.46
N ALA A 47 -3.45 -1.44 -20.44
CA ALA A 47 -3.43 -2.91 -20.46
C ALA A 47 -1.98 -3.45 -20.57
N LEU A 48 -1.14 -2.83 -21.40
CA LEU A 48 0.29 -3.17 -21.51
C LEU A 48 1.09 -2.74 -20.27
N ASP A 49 0.77 -1.60 -19.64
CA ASP A 49 1.38 -1.17 -18.37
C ASP A 49 1.12 -2.22 -17.28
N HIS A 50 -0.09 -2.76 -17.24
CA HIS A 50 -0.42 -3.85 -16.31
C HIS A 50 0.47 -5.07 -16.55
N LEU A 51 0.60 -5.52 -17.80
CA LEU A 51 1.48 -6.65 -18.16
C LEU A 51 2.94 -6.39 -17.78
N ALA A 52 3.43 -5.20 -18.09
CA ALA A 52 4.80 -4.80 -17.78
C ALA A 52 5.09 -4.87 -16.27
N ARG A 53 4.14 -4.45 -15.45
CA ARG A 53 4.30 -4.46 -13.97
C ARG A 53 4.14 -5.84 -13.36
N CYS A 54 3.22 -6.66 -13.88
CA CYS A 54 3.01 -8.02 -13.35
C CYS A 54 4.22 -8.92 -13.54
N ALA A 55 4.89 -8.81 -14.69
CA ALA A 55 6.01 -9.65 -15.07
C ALA A 55 7.38 -8.93 -15.05
N SER A 56 7.43 -7.66 -14.65
CA SER A 56 8.61 -6.78 -14.80
C SER A 56 9.19 -6.82 -16.23
N ASN A 57 8.30 -6.90 -17.24
CA ASN A 57 8.67 -7.16 -18.62
C ASN A 57 9.00 -5.86 -19.37
N ALA A 58 10.26 -5.72 -19.77
CA ALA A 58 10.74 -4.53 -20.48
C ALA A 58 10.11 -4.35 -21.87
N LYS A 59 9.76 -5.42 -22.58
CA LYS A 59 9.12 -5.35 -23.91
C LYS A 59 7.72 -4.74 -23.80
N ASP A 60 6.93 -5.17 -22.83
CA ASP A 60 5.59 -4.63 -22.63
C ASP A 60 5.64 -3.20 -22.09
N ALA A 61 6.63 -2.90 -21.24
CA ALA A 61 6.87 -1.54 -20.76
C ALA A 61 7.17 -0.57 -21.93
N ARG A 62 8.03 -0.96 -22.88
CA ARG A 62 8.30 -0.14 -24.09
C ARG A 62 7.03 0.06 -24.91
N ARG A 63 6.31 -1.00 -25.23
CA ARG A 63 5.04 -0.92 -25.99
C ARG A 63 4.02 0.00 -25.29
N SER A 64 3.92 -0.07 -23.98
CA SER A 64 3.05 0.80 -23.19
C SER A 64 3.49 2.26 -23.24
N VAL A 65 4.80 2.52 -23.04
CA VAL A 65 5.39 3.86 -23.15
C VAL A 65 5.12 4.47 -24.54
N ASP A 66 5.34 3.69 -25.60
CA ASP A 66 5.12 4.16 -26.98
C ASP A 66 3.66 4.57 -27.21
N ARG A 67 2.68 3.80 -26.69
CA ARG A 67 1.25 4.14 -26.83
C ARG A 67 0.86 5.37 -25.98
N TYR A 68 1.39 5.50 -24.76
CA TYR A 68 1.18 6.71 -23.97
C TYR A 68 1.75 7.95 -24.66
N LEU A 69 2.97 7.87 -25.20
CA LEU A 69 3.60 8.98 -25.92
C LEU A 69 2.90 9.27 -27.25
N GLN A 70 2.36 8.25 -27.92
CA GLN A 70 1.52 8.44 -29.12
C GLN A 70 0.27 9.25 -28.78
N LEU A 71 -0.39 8.97 -27.65
CA LEU A 71 -1.53 9.77 -27.20
C LEU A 71 -1.15 11.23 -27.00
N VAL A 72 -0.07 11.50 -26.29
CA VAL A 72 0.39 12.86 -26.01
C VAL A 72 0.71 13.64 -27.29
N ARG A 73 1.33 12.96 -28.28
CA ARG A 73 1.68 13.55 -29.57
C ARG A 73 0.44 13.88 -30.39
N LEU A 74 -0.54 12.96 -30.45
CA LEU A 74 -1.71 13.11 -31.31
C LEU A 74 -2.83 13.91 -30.66
N TYR A 75 -2.93 13.86 -29.33
CA TYR A 75 -4.01 14.47 -28.55
C TYR A 75 -3.47 15.28 -27.37
N PRO A 76 -2.62 16.30 -27.59
CA PRO A 76 -1.96 17.04 -26.50
C PRO A 76 -2.95 17.82 -25.59
N LYS A 77 -4.17 18.09 -26.08
CA LYS A 77 -5.25 18.75 -25.33
C LYS A 77 -6.20 17.74 -24.64
N SER A 78 -5.94 16.43 -24.75
CA SER A 78 -6.73 15.43 -24.03
C SER A 78 -6.49 15.55 -22.54
N SER A 79 -7.56 15.39 -21.75
CA SER A 79 -7.46 15.29 -20.27
C SER A 79 -6.66 14.07 -19.78
N LEU A 80 -6.24 13.18 -20.70
CA LEU A 80 -5.41 12.01 -20.43
C LEU A 80 -3.95 12.21 -20.83
N ALA A 81 -3.57 13.39 -21.34
CA ALA A 81 -2.23 13.61 -21.86
C ALA A 81 -1.16 13.70 -20.77
N ASP A 82 -1.45 14.42 -19.68
CA ASP A 82 -0.59 14.54 -18.51
C ASP A 82 -0.47 13.20 -17.75
N ASP A 83 -1.59 12.48 -17.56
CA ASP A 83 -1.58 11.11 -17.00
C ASP A 83 -0.74 10.15 -17.85
N SER A 84 -0.83 10.26 -19.19
CA SER A 84 -0.04 9.44 -20.11
C SER A 84 1.46 9.69 -19.96
N LEU A 85 1.88 10.95 -19.88
CA LEU A 85 3.28 11.30 -19.63
C LEU A 85 3.77 10.75 -18.29
N TYR A 86 2.97 10.91 -17.24
CA TYR A 86 3.34 10.44 -15.92
C TYR A 86 3.49 8.92 -15.83
N ARG A 87 2.56 8.17 -16.43
CA ARG A 87 2.62 6.70 -16.50
C ARG A 87 3.82 6.23 -17.33
N ALA A 88 4.09 6.87 -18.48
CA ALA A 88 5.26 6.60 -19.29
C ALA A 88 6.57 6.86 -18.53
N ALA A 89 6.67 7.98 -17.81
CA ALA A 89 7.82 8.30 -16.96
C ALA A 89 8.05 7.24 -15.86
N ARG A 90 6.98 6.78 -15.22
CA ARG A 90 7.08 5.72 -14.24
C ARG A 90 7.56 4.38 -14.81
N LEU A 91 7.09 3.99 -15.99
CA LEU A 91 7.57 2.78 -16.67
C LEU A 91 9.03 2.91 -17.05
N ARG A 92 9.45 4.07 -17.61
CA ARG A 92 10.87 4.32 -17.92
C ARG A 92 11.75 4.18 -16.68
N GLY A 93 11.43 4.89 -15.60
CA GLY A 93 12.26 4.88 -14.39
C GLY A 93 12.24 3.56 -13.61
N GLN A 94 11.08 2.90 -13.49
CA GLN A 94 10.90 1.75 -12.61
C GLN A 94 11.17 0.40 -13.29
N ILE A 95 10.77 0.25 -14.54
CA ILE A 95 10.86 -1.02 -15.28
C ILE A 95 12.04 -1.00 -16.26
N LEU A 96 12.14 0.08 -17.06
CA LEU A 96 13.18 0.18 -18.10
C LEU A 96 14.53 0.67 -17.56
N ARG A 97 14.59 1.12 -16.29
CA ARG A 97 15.78 1.70 -15.66
C ARG A 97 16.32 2.94 -16.37
N ASP A 98 15.53 3.57 -17.24
CA ASP A 98 15.82 4.78 -17.96
C ASP A 98 15.44 6.00 -17.10
N LYS A 99 16.37 6.41 -16.24
CA LYS A 99 16.16 7.57 -15.36
C LYS A 99 16.13 8.87 -16.13
N ALA A 100 16.99 9.03 -17.12
CA ALA A 100 17.07 10.25 -17.94
C ALA A 100 15.78 10.49 -18.72
N GLY A 101 15.28 9.47 -19.44
CA GLY A 101 14.02 9.57 -20.15
C GLY A 101 12.81 9.74 -19.23
N ALA A 102 12.85 9.21 -18.01
CA ALA A 102 11.81 9.48 -17.01
C ALA A 102 11.83 10.95 -16.56
N GLN A 103 13.00 11.53 -16.29
CA GLN A 103 13.17 12.94 -15.93
C GLN A 103 12.66 13.89 -17.02
N GLU A 104 13.00 13.60 -18.28
CA GLU A 104 12.53 14.36 -19.43
C GLU A 104 10.99 14.44 -19.50
N LEU A 105 10.32 13.30 -19.37
CA LEU A 105 8.85 13.25 -19.39
C LEU A 105 8.21 13.98 -18.20
N LEU A 106 8.81 13.89 -17.03
CA LEU A 106 8.35 14.60 -15.83
C LEU A 106 8.51 16.13 -15.99
N GLN A 107 9.63 16.59 -16.53
CA GLN A 107 9.85 18.01 -16.87
C GLN A 107 8.85 18.49 -17.92
N GLN A 108 8.52 17.65 -18.90
CA GLN A 108 7.50 17.97 -19.90
C GLN A 108 6.12 18.19 -19.28
N ILE A 109 5.74 17.41 -18.26
CA ILE A 109 4.48 17.62 -17.50
C ILE A 109 4.51 18.99 -16.84
N LEU A 110 5.58 19.31 -16.11
CA LEU A 110 5.70 20.58 -15.39
C LEU A 110 5.67 21.79 -16.32
N LYS A 111 6.20 21.65 -17.54
CA LYS A 111 6.23 22.71 -18.56
C LYS A 111 4.91 22.85 -19.30
N LYS A 112 4.30 21.74 -19.74
CA LYS A 112 3.11 21.78 -20.63
C LYS A 112 1.79 21.72 -19.90
N TYR A 113 1.76 21.10 -18.70
CA TYR A 113 0.56 20.87 -17.92
C TYR A 113 0.73 21.32 -16.46
N PRO A 114 1.20 22.55 -16.19
CA PRO A 114 1.56 22.97 -14.82
C PRO A 114 0.38 22.99 -13.85
N SER A 115 -0.84 23.16 -14.35
CA SER A 115 -2.07 23.18 -13.55
C SER A 115 -2.73 21.81 -13.43
N SER A 116 -2.14 20.75 -14.00
CA SER A 116 -2.73 19.41 -13.95
C SER A 116 -2.59 18.77 -12.57
N ASN A 117 -3.47 17.81 -12.29
CA ASN A 117 -3.39 17.02 -11.06
C ASN A 117 -2.10 16.18 -10.98
N THR A 118 -1.51 15.80 -12.12
CA THR A 118 -0.25 15.04 -12.19
C THR A 118 1.01 15.89 -12.00
N ALA A 119 0.94 17.23 -12.12
CA ALA A 119 2.11 18.09 -12.01
C ALA A 119 2.84 17.97 -10.66
N LYS A 120 2.09 17.85 -9.57
CA LYS A 120 2.64 17.66 -8.21
C LYS A 120 3.33 16.30 -8.06
N ASP A 121 2.71 15.26 -8.60
CA ASP A 121 3.28 13.90 -8.57
C ASP A 121 4.52 13.82 -9.45
N ALA A 122 4.52 14.52 -10.59
CA ALA A 122 5.67 14.65 -11.49
C ALA A 122 6.85 15.34 -10.78
N SER A 123 6.62 16.47 -10.11
CA SER A 123 7.64 17.19 -9.33
C SER A 123 8.23 16.30 -8.22
N SER A 124 7.36 15.60 -7.49
CA SER A 124 7.78 14.71 -6.41
C SER A 124 8.61 13.54 -6.93
N TYR A 125 8.22 12.94 -8.05
CA TYR A 125 8.95 11.82 -8.64
C TYR A 125 10.27 12.30 -9.26
N LEU A 126 10.30 13.46 -9.92
CA LEU A 126 11.51 14.08 -10.47
C LEU A 126 12.57 14.30 -9.37
N ALA A 127 12.17 14.79 -8.22
CA ALA A 127 13.07 14.98 -7.08
C ALA A 127 13.71 13.67 -6.58
N THR A 128 13.04 12.52 -6.76
CA THR A 128 13.60 11.21 -6.40
C THR A 128 14.58 10.66 -7.43
N LEU A 129 14.53 11.15 -8.67
CA LEU A 129 15.38 10.71 -9.77
C LEU A 129 16.64 11.57 -9.94
N SER A 130 16.62 12.81 -9.47
CA SER A 130 17.78 13.71 -9.53
C SER A 130 18.84 13.27 -8.54
N PRO A 131 20.13 13.20 -8.93
CA PRO A 131 21.21 13.07 -7.97
C PRO A 131 21.16 14.26 -7.03
N LYS A 132 21.39 14.05 -5.73
CA LYS A 132 21.65 15.17 -4.82
C LYS A 132 22.92 15.87 -5.33
N GLU A 133 22.76 17.00 -6.01
CA GLU A 133 23.89 17.88 -6.32
C GLU A 133 24.62 18.20 -5.01
N LYS A 134 25.90 17.83 -4.97
CA LYS A 134 26.81 18.39 -4.00
C LYS A 134 26.87 19.90 -4.31
N ARG A 135 26.22 20.71 -3.49
CA ARG A 135 26.44 22.16 -3.54
C ARG A 135 27.93 22.40 -3.42
N GLN A 136 28.55 22.78 -4.49
CA GLN A 136 29.87 23.42 -4.48
C GLN A 136 29.69 24.79 -3.85
N SER A 137 30.34 24.99 -2.74
CA SER A 137 30.42 26.30 -2.07
C SER A 137 31.36 27.20 -2.85
N PRO A 138 31.06 28.51 -2.98
CA PRO A 138 32.03 29.47 -3.49
C PRO A 138 33.14 29.66 -2.43
N SER A 139 34.38 29.67 -2.89
CA SER A 139 35.53 30.01 -2.07
C SER A 139 35.56 31.48 -1.68
N ALA A 140 35.64 31.79 -0.44
CA ALA A 140 36.39 32.95 0.07
C ALA A 140 36.66 32.78 1.58
N ALA A 141 37.87 33.09 1.94
CA ALA A 141 38.48 32.86 3.19
C ALA A 141 37.86 33.60 4.40
N SER A 142 37.71 32.91 5.53
CA SER A 142 38.08 33.50 6.82
C SER A 142 38.26 32.38 7.87
N LYS A 143 39.38 32.46 8.57
CA LYS A 143 39.75 31.59 9.69
C LYS A 143 38.81 31.85 10.87
N ALA A 144 38.12 30.81 11.36
CA ALA A 144 37.72 30.75 12.76
C ALA A 144 37.25 29.34 13.15
N SER A 145 37.86 28.83 14.19
CA SER A 145 37.46 27.81 15.18
C SER A 145 36.78 26.51 14.70
N LYS A 146 37.54 25.42 14.95
CA LYS A 146 37.05 24.03 14.96
C LYS A 146 35.96 23.82 16.02
N GLN A 147 34.69 23.94 15.66
CA GLN A 147 33.61 23.28 16.35
C GLN A 147 33.15 22.11 15.52
N LYS A 148 33.25 20.92 16.06
CA LYS A 148 32.70 19.69 15.49
C LYS A 148 31.19 19.86 15.39
N GLN A 149 30.65 20.12 14.18
CA GLN A 149 29.23 20.01 13.91
C GLN A 149 28.85 18.52 13.95
N PRO A 150 27.78 18.15 14.67
CA PRO A 150 27.28 16.79 14.63
C PRO A 150 26.77 16.51 13.22
N ARG A 151 27.25 15.42 12.62
CA ARG A 151 26.74 14.88 11.36
C ARG A 151 25.23 14.79 11.46
N GLY A 152 24.48 15.62 10.73
CA GLY A 152 23.05 15.62 10.68
C GLY A 152 22.55 14.24 10.31
N LYS A 153 21.93 13.56 11.28
CA LYS A 153 21.18 12.32 11.03
C LYS A 153 20.11 12.64 9.98
N PRO A 154 19.83 11.74 9.02
CA PRO A 154 18.74 11.95 8.10
C PRO A 154 17.48 12.23 8.92
N PHE A 155 16.69 13.24 8.50
CA PHE A 155 15.44 13.62 9.15
C PHE A 155 14.49 12.42 9.11
N ARG A 156 14.58 11.57 10.11
CA ARG A 156 13.57 10.56 10.41
C ARG A 156 12.48 11.32 11.15
N LEU A 157 11.30 11.42 10.56
CA LEU A 157 10.08 11.60 11.34
C LEU A 157 10.11 10.45 12.36
N GLY A 158 10.59 10.74 13.56
CA GLY A 158 10.77 9.71 14.57
C GLY A 158 9.40 9.24 15.00
N VAL A 159 9.03 8.00 14.67
CA VAL A 159 7.90 7.33 15.27
C VAL A 159 8.09 7.36 16.78
N LYS A 160 7.18 8.03 17.48
CA LYS A 160 7.19 8.14 18.94
C LYS A 160 6.05 7.35 19.56
N THR A 161 4.87 7.41 18.96
CA THR A 161 3.65 6.81 19.49
C THR A 161 3.11 5.75 18.53
N VAL A 162 2.92 4.53 19.04
CA VAL A 162 2.32 3.41 18.31
C VAL A 162 0.99 3.08 18.96
N LEU A 163 -0.10 3.06 18.19
CA LEU A 163 -1.37 2.53 18.63
C LEU A 163 -1.49 1.08 18.19
N ILE A 164 -1.61 0.18 19.16
CA ILE A 164 -1.88 -1.23 18.93
C ILE A 164 -3.39 -1.46 19.08
N ASP A 165 -3.96 -2.16 18.12
CA ASP A 165 -5.38 -2.49 18.06
C ASP A 165 -5.57 -4.01 18.18
N PRO A 166 -5.83 -4.52 19.38
CA PRO A 166 -6.27 -5.91 19.54
C PRO A 166 -7.63 -6.08 18.86
N GLY A 167 -7.72 -6.91 17.80
CA GLY A 167 -8.98 -7.18 17.12
C GLY A 167 -10.08 -7.68 18.06
N HIS A 168 -11.34 -7.44 17.70
CA HIS A 168 -12.52 -7.91 18.44
C HIS A 168 -12.59 -7.45 19.90
N GLY A 169 -13.35 -8.17 20.79
CA GLY A 169 -13.46 -7.86 22.22
C GLY A 169 -14.90 -7.74 22.71
N GLY A 170 -15.11 -8.07 23.98
CA GLY A 170 -16.42 -8.06 24.62
C GLY A 170 -17.39 -9.03 23.97
N LYS A 171 -18.51 -8.53 23.45
CA LYS A 171 -19.54 -9.30 22.76
C LYS A 171 -19.13 -9.84 21.38
N ASP A 172 -18.02 -9.37 20.84
CA ASP A 172 -17.45 -9.82 19.58
C ASP A 172 -16.27 -10.76 19.85
N PRO A 173 -16.45 -12.08 19.75
CA PRO A 173 -15.38 -13.05 20.02
C PRO A 173 -14.34 -13.11 18.91
N GLY A 174 -14.63 -12.56 17.71
CA GLY A 174 -13.88 -12.87 16.49
C GLY A 174 -14.08 -14.31 16.07
N THR A 175 -13.11 -14.87 15.38
CA THR A 175 -13.14 -16.29 15.02
C THR A 175 -12.93 -17.17 16.27
N HIS A 176 -13.61 -18.34 16.27
CA HIS A 176 -13.52 -19.30 17.38
C HIS A 176 -13.39 -20.74 16.84
N HIS A 177 -12.19 -21.28 16.91
CA HIS A 177 -11.87 -22.63 16.45
C HIS A 177 -10.75 -23.24 17.29
N ASN A 178 -10.74 -24.56 17.42
CA ASN A 178 -9.71 -25.33 18.16
C ASN A 178 -9.40 -24.78 19.56
N GLY A 179 -10.45 -24.36 20.32
CA GLY A 179 -10.30 -23.82 21.66
C GLY A 179 -9.80 -22.37 21.75
N ILE A 180 -9.48 -21.73 20.63
CA ILE A 180 -9.03 -20.34 20.57
C ILE A 180 -10.21 -19.43 20.30
N ARG A 181 -10.34 -18.37 21.10
CA ARG A 181 -11.16 -17.19 20.79
C ARG A 181 -10.21 -16.07 20.36
N GLU A 182 -10.40 -15.56 19.17
CA GLU A 182 -9.53 -14.54 18.59
C GLU A 182 -9.35 -13.33 19.50
N LYS A 183 -10.44 -12.83 20.12
CA LYS A 183 -10.40 -11.67 21.02
C LYS A 183 -9.41 -11.81 22.18
N ASP A 184 -9.24 -13.02 22.71
CA ASP A 184 -8.36 -13.27 23.85
C ASP A 184 -6.90 -13.30 23.39
N LEU A 185 -6.65 -13.99 22.31
CA LEU A 185 -5.30 -14.14 21.74
C LEU A 185 -4.77 -12.80 21.20
N THR A 186 -5.61 -12.05 20.49
CA THR A 186 -5.22 -10.72 20.00
C THR A 186 -4.89 -9.75 21.13
N LEU A 187 -5.61 -9.84 22.27
CA LEU A 187 -5.34 -9.03 23.45
C LEU A 187 -3.99 -9.40 24.08
N ASP A 188 -3.73 -10.70 24.25
CA ASP A 188 -2.47 -11.18 24.84
C ASP A 188 -1.26 -10.81 23.98
N ILE A 189 -1.29 -11.15 22.68
CA ILE A 189 -0.21 -10.81 21.75
C ILE A 189 0.03 -9.30 21.72
N SER A 190 -1.03 -8.50 21.68
CA SER A 190 -0.93 -7.05 21.68
C SER A 190 -0.24 -6.51 22.93
N LYS A 191 -0.53 -7.07 24.11
CA LYS A 191 0.14 -6.69 25.36
C LYS A 191 1.62 -7.06 25.35
N ARG A 192 1.97 -8.25 24.89
CA ARG A 192 3.38 -8.70 24.76
C ARG A 192 4.16 -7.82 23.77
N VAL A 193 3.60 -7.56 22.58
CA VAL A 193 4.19 -6.65 21.60
C VAL A 193 4.37 -5.25 22.16
N GLY A 194 3.35 -4.74 22.84
CA GLY A 194 3.41 -3.41 23.43
C GLY A 194 4.44 -3.28 24.55
N ALA A 195 4.61 -4.29 25.40
CA ALA A 195 5.68 -4.31 26.40
C ALA A 195 7.06 -4.23 25.76
N ILE A 196 7.30 -5.00 24.69
CA ILE A 196 8.56 -4.97 23.93
C ILE A 196 8.81 -3.61 23.28
N LEU A 197 7.79 -3.00 22.69
CA LEU A 197 7.92 -1.68 22.06
C LEU A 197 8.18 -0.59 23.09
N SER A 198 7.49 -0.66 24.24
CA SER A 198 7.68 0.27 25.36
C SER A 198 9.08 0.17 25.96
N SER A 199 9.63 -1.04 26.12
CA SER A 199 11.01 -1.23 26.61
C SER A 199 12.06 -0.68 25.64
N ARG A 200 11.67 -0.43 24.40
CA ARG A 200 12.53 0.21 23.37
C ARG A 200 12.29 1.72 23.21
N GLY A 201 11.58 2.33 24.16
CA GLY A 201 11.38 3.77 24.23
C GLY A 201 10.22 4.31 23.38
N LEU A 202 9.34 3.44 22.85
CA LEU A 202 8.16 3.89 22.14
C LEU A 202 7.00 4.12 23.12
N ASN A 203 6.23 5.18 22.89
CA ASN A 203 4.98 5.42 23.59
C ASN A 203 3.89 4.52 23.02
N VAL A 204 3.53 3.45 23.74
CA VAL A 204 2.52 2.50 23.27
C VAL A 204 1.17 2.84 23.84
N ARG A 205 0.19 2.91 22.95
CA ARG A 205 -1.24 3.08 23.26
C ARG A 205 -2.02 1.90 22.69
N TYR A 206 -3.21 1.67 23.24
CA TYR A 206 -4.06 0.55 22.81
C TYR A 206 -5.47 1.04 22.53
N THR A 207 -6.14 0.40 21.56
CA THR A 207 -7.57 0.62 21.37
C THR A 207 -8.38 0.03 22.51
N ARG A 208 -8.00 -1.15 23.02
CA ARG A 208 -8.50 -1.77 24.26
C ARG A 208 -7.36 -2.45 25.04
N ARG A 209 -7.48 -2.53 26.35
CA ARG A 209 -6.52 -3.20 27.26
C ARG A 209 -7.14 -4.33 28.07
N SER A 210 -8.44 -4.54 27.91
CA SER A 210 -9.27 -5.58 28.55
C SER A 210 -10.22 -6.18 27.53
N ASP A 211 -11.01 -7.16 27.94
CA ASP A 211 -12.05 -7.76 27.10
C ASP A 211 -13.27 -6.82 27.00
N THR A 212 -13.10 -5.73 26.27
CA THR A 212 -14.13 -4.71 26.01
C THR A 212 -14.44 -4.62 24.53
N TRP A 213 -15.72 -4.50 24.21
CA TRP A 213 -16.15 -4.24 22.84
C TRP A 213 -16.03 -2.76 22.49
N ILE A 214 -15.43 -2.47 21.35
CA ILE A 214 -15.33 -1.12 20.76
C ILE A 214 -15.58 -1.19 19.26
N THR A 215 -16.27 -0.19 18.73
CA THR A 215 -16.60 -0.15 17.29
C THR A 215 -15.37 0.12 16.43
N LEU A 216 -15.46 -0.20 15.14
CA LEU A 216 -14.38 0.08 14.19
C LEU A 216 -14.09 1.58 14.09
N GLU A 217 -15.13 2.42 14.20
CA GLU A 217 -15.00 3.87 14.25
C GLU A 217 -14.20 4.33 15.47
N GLN A 218 -14.56 3.80 16.66
CA GLN A 218 -13.86 4.13 17.91
C GLN A 218 -12.40 3.68 17.87
N ARG A 219 -12.08 2.51 17.26
CA ARG A 219 -10.70 2.05 17.05
C ARG A 219 -9.90 3.06 16.24
N ALA A 220 -10.44 3.48 15.12
CA ALA A 220 -9.80 4.46 14.24
C ALA A 220 -9.68 5.86 14.89
N ASP A 221 -10.73 6.31 15.61
CA ASP A 221 -10.71 7.61 16.31
C ASP A 221 -9.64 7.68 17.41
N LYS A 222 -9.33 6.54 18.05
CA LYS A 222 -8.24 6.46 19.02
C LYS A 222 -6.86 6.73 18.44
N VAL A 223 -6.65 6.57 17.14
CA VAL A 223 -5.41 6.99 16.47
C VAL A 223 -5.21 8.50 16.65
N ARG A 224 -6.23 9.27 16.33
CA ARG A 224 -6.21 10.74 16.42
C ARG A 224 -6.12 11.22 17.87
N THR A 225 -6.95 10.67 18.77
CA THR A 225 -7.00 11.10 20.18
C THR A 225 -5.71 10.79 20.93
N ASN A 226 -4.99 9.72 20.56
CA ASN A 226 -3.68 9.37 21.12
C ASN A 226 -2.50 9.97 20.34
N LYS A 227 -2.75 10.77 19.29
CA LYS A 227 -1.70 11.34 18.42
C LYS A 227 -0.70 10.27 17.96
N ALA A 228 -1.22 9.11 17.55
CA ALA A 228 -0.37 8.00 17.13
C ALA A 228 0.29 8.29 15.77
N ASP A 229 1.55 7.88 15.65
CA ASP A 229 2.32 7.96 14.41
C ASP A 229 2.16 6.72 13.54
N LEU A 230 1.90 5.56 14.18
CA LEU A 230 1.66 4.27 13.53
C LEU A 230 0.46 3.56 14.14
N PHE A 231 -0.24 2.79 13.31
CA PHE A 231 -1.35 1.94 13.71
C PHE A 231 -1.07 0.47 13.37
N ILE A 232 -1.19 -0.42 14.35
CA ILE A 232 -0.96 -1.87 14.19
C ILE A 232 -2.17 -2.61 14.72
N SER A 233 -2.96 -3.20 13.83
CA SER A 233 -4.08 -4.08 14.17
C SER A 233 -3.61 -5.53 14.17
N ILE A 234 -4.00 -6.30 15.20
CA ILE A 234 -3.59 -7.69 15.39
C ILE A 234 -4.83 -8.56 15.37
N HIS A 235 -4.83 -9.57 14.50
CA HIS A 235 -5.92 -10.50 14.25
C HIS A 235 -5.44 -11.94 14.17
N VAL A 236 -6.38 -12.88 14.20
CA VAL A 236 -6.16 -14.31 13.96
C VAL A 236 -7.13 -14.77 12.90
N ASN A 237 -6.59 -15.25 11.80
CA ASN A 237 -7.35 -15.61 10.62
C ASN A 237 -8.14 -16.93 10.80
N ALA A 238 -9.14 -17.11 9.97
CA ALA A 238 -9.87 -18.37 9.80
C ALA A 238 -10.08 -18.67 8.31
N ASN A 239 -10.11 -19.96 7.98
CA ASN A 239 -10.40 -20.41 6.63
C ASN A 239 -11.28 -21.66 6.66
N PRO A 240 -12.30 -21.81 5.78
CA PRO A 240 -13.08 -23.03 5.68
C PRO A 240 -12.24 -24.30 5.44
N SER A 241 -11.08 -24.16 4.81
CA SER A 241 -10.11 -25.26 4.65
C SER A 241 -9.13 -25.24 5.81
N GLU A 242 -9.17 -26.25 6.64
CA GLU A 242 -8.29 -26.43 7.81
C GLU A 242 -6.80 -26.59 7.45
N GLY A 243 -6.49 -26.95 6.20
CA GLY A 243 -5.12 -27.01 5.70
C GLY A 243 -4.46 -25.66 5.48
N VAL A 244 -5.22 -24.57 5.48
CA VAL A 244 -4.67 -23.21 5.28
C VAL A 244 -4.02 -22.75 6.57
N GLN A 245 -2.79 -22.23 6.44
CA GLN A 245 -1.98 -21.77 7.57
C GLN A 245 -1.07 -20.62 7.13
N GLY A 246 -0.51 -19.87 8.06
CA GLY A 246 0.57 -18.93 7.81
C GLY A 246 0.36 -17.54 8.40
N PHE A 247 1.46 -16.81 8.38
CA PHE A 247 1.54 -15.42 8.82
C PHE A 247 1.29 -14.47 7.65
N GLU A 248 0.36 -13.54 7.79
CA GLU A 248 0.00 -12.57 6.75
C GLU A 248 0.08 -11.15 7.27
N THR A 249 0.43 -10.22 6.40
CA THR A 249 0.44 -8.78 6.74
C THR A 249 -0.30 -8.00 5.68
N TYR A 250 -1.27 -7.23 6.12
CA TYR A 250 -2.11 -6.40 5.24
C TYR A 250 -1.80 -4.92 5.41
N TYR A 251 -1.86 -4.19 4.32
CA TYR A 251 -1.90 -2.73 4.32
C TYR A 251 -3.03 -2.21 3.45
N LEU A 252 -3.42 -0.96 3.67
CA LEU A 252 -4.57 -0.35 2.98
C LEU A 252 -4.31 -0.19 1.49
N ASP A 253 -5.07 -0.91 0.67
CA ASP A 253 -5.22 -0.73 -0.77
C ASP A 253 -6.44 -1.51 -1.27
N VAL A 254 -6.69 -1.45 -2.59
CA VAL A 254 -7.67 -2.31 -3.23
C VAL A 254 -7.23 -3.77 -3.11
N SER A 255 -8.16 -4.64 -2.70
CA SER A 255 -7.89 -6.08 -2.59
C SER A 255 -7.48 -6.67 -3.93
N ARG A 256 -6.44 -7.49 -3.93
CA ARG A 256 -5.93 -8.16 -5.12
C ARG A 256 -6.40 -9.60 -5.26
N THR A 257 -7.00 -10.16 -4.19
CA THR A 257 -7.49 -11.54 -4.16
C THR A 257 -8.91 -11.60 -3.63
N SER A 258 -9.67 -12.62 -4.03
CA SER A 258 -11.01 -12.87 -3.48
C SER A 258 -10.94 -13.20 -1.97
N ALA A 259 -9.88 -13.86 -1.52
CA ALA A 259 -9.66 -14.14 -0.10
C ALA A 259 -9.50 -12.85 0.70
N SER A 260 -8.61 -11.93 0.27
CA SER A 260 -8.44 -10.62 0.93
C SER A 260 -9.72 -9.77 0.92
N THR A 261 -10.53 -9.89 -0.14
CA THR A 261 -11.82 -9.20 -0.22
C THR A 261 -12.82 -9.77 0.78
N ARG A 262 -12.91 -11.10 0.90
CA ARG A 262 -13.79 -11.76 1.88
C ARG A 262 -13.38 -11.43 3.31
N LEU A 263 -12.08 -11.55 3.62
CA LEU A 263 -11.57 -11.20 4.95
C LEU A 263 -11.93 -9.75 5.31
N ALA A 264 -11.66 -8.78 4.45
CA ALA A 264 -12.03 -7.39 4.71
C ALA A 264 -13.55 -7.20 4.83
N ALA A 265 -14.38 -7.99 4.14
CA ALA A 265 -15.83 -7.93 4.27
C ALA A 265 -16.29 -8.44 5.65
N VAL A 266 -15.70 -9.52 6.16
CA VAL A 266 -15.97 -10.07 7.50
C VAL A 266 -15.57 -9.05 8.56
N GLU A 267 -14.33 -8.57 8.54
CA GLU A 267 -13.82 -7.59 9.51
C GLU A 267 -14.58 -6.26 9.48
N ASN A 268 -15.06 -5.84 8.31
CA ASN A 268 -15.86 -4.62 8.17
C ASN A 268 -17.35 -4.82 8.52
N ALA A 269 -17.83 -6.05 8.70
CA ALA A 269 -19.25 -6.33 8.94
C ALA A 269 -19.77 -5.75 10.26
N LEU A 270 -18.88 -5.58 11.23
CA LEU A 270 -19.17 -4.99 12.54
C LEU A 270 -19.23 -3.45 12.53
N ARG A 271 -19.20 -2.85 11.36
CA ARG A 271 -19.34 -1.41 11.21
C ARG A 271 -20.72 -0.94 11.65
N ASP A 272 -20.74 0.06 12.52
CA ASP A 272 -22.00 0.75 12.90
C ASP A 272 -22.50 1.58 11.71
N ARG A 273 -23.52 1.06 11.02
CA ARG A 273 -24.14 1.71 9.86
C ARG A 273 -24.97 2.93 10.25
N SER A 274 -25.40 3.04 11.52
CA SER A 274 -26.21 4.17 12.00
C SER A 274 -25.41 5.49 12.07
N ARG A 275 -24.08 5.40 12.16
CA ARG A 275 -23.14 6.52 12.17
C ARG A 275 -22.37 6.71 10.86
N ALA A 276 -22.89 6.25 9.74
CA ALA A 276 -22.30 6.47 8.43
C ALA A 276 -22.42 7.97 8.03
N THR A 277 -21.77 8.85 8.81
CA THR A 277 -21.47 10.19 8.36
C THR A 277 -20.62 10.08 7.08
N ARG A 278 -20.92 10.93 6.09
CA ARG A 278 -20.14 11.06 4.86
C ARG A 278 -18.64 11.11 5.24
N GLU A 279 -17.94 10.02 5.03
CA GLU A 279 -16.51 9.95 5.27
C GLU A 279 -15.82 10.99 4.38
N LYS A 280 -15.32 12.05 4.98
CA LYS A 280 -14.33 12.88 4.32
C LYS A 280 -13.06 12.05 4.24
N LEU A 281 -12.82 11.44 3.08
CA LEU A 281 -11.54 10.80 2.79
C LEU A 281 -10.43 11.86 2.97
N PRO A 282 -9.29 11.46 3.54
CA PRO A 282 -8.15 12.37 3.61
C PRO A 282 -7.79 12.84 2.18
N PRO A 283 -7.27 14.06 2.02
CA PRO A 283 -6.85 14.57 0.72
C PRO A 283 -5.98 13.53 0.01
N HIS A 284 -6.17 13.34 -1.27
CA HIS A 284 -5.52 12.30 -2.10
C HIS A 284 -4.00 12.15 -1.85
N ARG A 285 -3.31 13.26 -1.58
CA ARG A 285 -1.88 13.29 -1.25
C ARG A 285 -1.54 12.59 0.07
N LEU A 286 -2.30 12.88 1.13
CA LEU A 286 -2.10 12.25 2.44
C LEU A 286 -2.37 10.75 2.36
N PHE A 287 -3.37 10.34 1.58
CA PHE A 287 -3.67 8.94 1.32
C PHE A 287 -2.54 8.23 0.59
N THR A 288 -1.91 8.88 -0.39
CA THR A 288 -0.78 8.30 -1.14
C THR A 288 0.45 8.11 -0.26
N ILE A 289 0.80 9.10 0.56
CA ILE A 289 1.92 9.02 1.51
C ILE A 289 1.64 7.94 2.55
N GLN A 290 0.47 7.95 3.15
CA GLN A 290 0.03 6.94 4.11
C GLN A 290 0.15 5.53 3.54
N LYS A 291 -0.29 5.32 2.30
CA LYS A 291 -0.21 4.04 1.61
C LYS A 291 1.23 3.57 1.37
N GLN A 292 2.12 4.48 0.94
CA GLN A 292 3.53 4.15 0.72
C GLN A 292 4.24 3.76 2.02
N GLU A 293 4.03 4.52 3.09
CA GLU A 293 4.59 4.24 4.40
C GLU A 293 3.97 2.98 5.02
N SER A 294 2.67 2.75 4.85
CA SER A 294 2.01 1.50 5.27
C SER A 294 2.59 0.27 4.55
N ARG A 295 2.86 0.37 3.25
CA ARG A 295 3.51 -0.70 2.48
C ARG A 295 4.92 -0.97 2.98
N ARG A 296 5.69 0.08 3.32
CA ARG A 296 7.03 -0.04 3.88
C ARG A 296 6.99 -0.70 5.26
N LEU A 297 6.07 -0.26 6.11
CA LEU A 297 5.82 -0.86 7.42
C LEU A 297 5.45 -2.34 7.30
N ALA A 298 4.49 -2.68 6.41
CA ALA A 298 4.07 -4.06 6.17
C ALA A 298 5.24 -4.96 5.76
N ARG A 299 6.11 -4.47 4.87
CA ARG A 299 7.30 -5.22 4.46
C ARG A 299 8.25 -5.46 5.63
N ASN A 300 8.58 -4.41 6.37
CA ASN A 300 9.51 -4.52 7.50
C ASN A 300 8.99 -5.45 8.59
N VAL A 301 7.71 -5.33 8.95
CA VAL A 301 7.07 -6.21 9.94
C VAL A 301 7.07 -7.65 9.44
N HIS A 302 6.59 -7.88 8.23
CA HIS A 302 6.44 -9.22 7.67
C HIS A 302 7.78 -9.96 7.55
N GLU A 303 8.73 -9.38 6.82
CA GLU A 303 10.05 -9.99 6.57
C GLU A 303 10.83 -10.22 7.87
N THR A 304 10.78 -9.26 8.82
CA THR A 304 11.50 -9.38 10.10
C THR A 304 10.87 -10.45 10.98
N THR A 305 9.54 -10.53 11.04
CA THR A 305 8.82 -11.54 11.81
C THR A 305 9.15 -12.94 11.29
N LEU A 306 9.02 -13.18 9.98
CA LEU A 306 9.35 -14.49 9.39
C LEU A 306 10.81 -14.88 9.59
N LYS A 307 11.73 -13.93 9.43
CA LYS A 307 13.15 -14.16 9.70
C LYS A 307 13.39 -14.55 11.16
N TYR A 308 12.73 -13.89 12.10
CA TYR A 308 12.83 -14.20 13.53
C TYR A 308 12.23 -15.56 13.85
N LEU A 309 11.05 -15.88 13.35
CA LEU A 309 10.39 -17.17 13.57
C LEU A 309 11.22 -18.33 13.02
N ARG A 310 11.79 -18.19 11.81
CA ARG A 310 12.72 -19.18 11.23
C ARG A 310 13.94 -19.37 12.10
N LYS A 311 14.54 -18.30 12.62
CA LYS A 311 15.70 -18.36 13.55
C LYS A 311 15.37 -19.10 14.85
N LYS A 312 14.10 -19.06 15.28
CA LYS A 312 13.59 -19.76 16.47
C LYS A 312 13.08 -21.18 16.17
N ASN A 313 13.29 -21.69 14.95
CA ASN A 313 12.76 -22.97 14.48
C ASN A 313 11.23 -23.07 14.57
N TYR A 314 10.54 -21.92 14.60
CA TYR A 314 9.09 -21.86 14.54
C TYR A 314 8.65 -21.99 13.09
N ARG A 315 8.06 -23.13 12.75
CA ARG A 315 7.57 -23.40 11.40
C ARG A 315 6.25 -22.68 11.18
N THR A 316 6.24 -21.65 10.35
CA THR A 316 5.02 -21.00 9.85
C THR A 316 5.13 -20.83 8.34
N HIS A 317 3.98 -20.86 7.67
CA HIS A 317 3.89 -20.59 6.24
C HIS A 317 3.96 -19.06 5.99
N ASP A 318 4.63 -18.67 4.93
CA ASP A 318 4.66 -17.29 4.45
C ASP A 318 3.39 -17.00 3.65
N GLY A 319 2.38 -16.45 4.31
CA GLY A 319 1.11 -16.06 3.68
C GLY A 319 1.22 -14.79 2.85
N GLY A 320 2.33 -14.06 2.96
CA GLY A 320 2.66 -12.90 2.14
C GLY A 320 2.12 -11.57 2.62
N ILE A 321 2.57 -10.52 1.95
CA ILE A 321 2.09 -9.14 2.14
C ILE A 321 0.95 -8.89 1.18
N LYS A 322 -0.21 -8.55 1.71
CA LYS A 322 -1.47 -8.42 0.97
C LYS A 322 -2.06 -7.03 1.11
N THR A 323 -3.09 -6.77 0.33
CA THR A 323 -3.86 -5.52 0.39
C THR A 323 -5.34 -5.80 0.54
N ALA A 324 -5.99 -5.03 1.41
CA ALA A 324 -7.44 -5.07 1.56
C ALA A 324 -7.98 -3.73 2.09
N PRO A 325 -9.26 -3.40 1.80
CA PRO A 325 -9.87 -2.15 2.21
C PRO A 325 -10.44 -2.25 3.64
N PHE A 326 -9.60 -2.58 4.61
CA PHE A 326 -10.02 -2.60 6.01
C PHE A 326 -10.43 -1.21 6.49
N HIS A 327 -11.57 -1.12 7.13
CA HIS A 327 -12.15 0.14 7.61
C HIS A 327 -11.22 0.83 8.62
N VAL A 328 -10.68 0.08 9.56
CA VAL A 328 -9.76 0.61 10.58
C VAL A 328 -8.48 1.23 9.98
N LEU A 329 -7.91 0.58 8.95
CA LEU A 329 -6.73 1.10 8.26
C LEU A 329 -7.06 2.34 7.43
N ARG A 330 -8.23 2.36 6.77
CA ARG A 330 -8.65 3.49 5.93
C ARG A 330 -8.91 4.73 6.76
N ARG A 331 -9.52 4.57 7.94
CA ARG A 331 -9.93 5.67 8.80
C ARG A 331 -8.82 6.13 9.77
N SER A 332 -7.79 5.33 9.98
CA SER A 332 -6.69 5.67 10.90
C SER A 332 -5.97 6.97 10.54
N GLY A 333 -5.83 7.26 9.25
CA GLY A 333 -5.16 8.47 8.76
C GLY A 333 -3.64 8.48 8.93
N VAL A 334 -3.05 7.45 9.51
CA VAL A 334 -1.61 7.25 9.70
C VAL A 334 -1.13 5.97 9.01
N PRO A 335 0.17 5.78 8.78
CA PRO A 335 0.69 4.51 8.30
C PRO A 335 0.26 3.37 9.23
N GLY A 336 -0.35 2.33 8.64
CA GLY A 336 -0.89 1.22 9.43
C GLY A 336 -0.89 -0.11 8.70
N VAL A 337 -0.88 -1.18 9.51
CA VAL A 337 -0.95 -2.56 9.05
C VAL A 337 -1.96 -3.35 9.88
N LEU A 338 -2.54 -4.38 9.27
CA LEU A 338 -3.26 -5.44 9.96
C LEU A 338 -2.47 -6.73 9.79
N ILE A 339 -2.26 -7.42 10.89
CA ILE A 339 -1.43 -8.62 10.97
C ILE A 339 -2.32 -9.78 11.35
N GLU A 340 -2.38 -10.80 10.49
CA GLU A 340 -2.93 -12.11 10.78
C GLU A 340 -1.78 -13.00 11.29
N VAL A 341 -1.79 -13.30 12.57
CA VAL A 341 -0.67 -14.00 13.22
C VAL A 341 -0.63 -15.49 12.91
N GLY A 342 -1.71 -16.04 12.39
CA GLY A 342 -1.91 -17.44 11.99
C GLY A 342 -3.38 -17.75 11.81
N TYR A 343 -3.72 -19.02 11.62
CA TYR A 343 -5.09 -19.48 11.39
C TYR A 343 -5.56 -20.36 12.54
N CYS A 344 -6.59 -19.93 13.27
CA CYS A 344 -7.16 -20.73 14.34
C CYS A 344 -7.91 -21.99 13.85
N THR A 345 -8.31 -22.04 12.56
CA THR A 345 -8.91 -23.21 11.93
C THR A 345 -7.90 -24.32 11.64
N ASN A 346 -6.61 -23.99 11.52
CA ASN A 346 -5.55 -24.98 11.39
C ASN A 346 -5.12 -25.46 12.79
N LYS A 347 -5.33 -26.75 13.07
CA LYS A 347 -5.08 -27.34 14.40
C LYS A 347 -3.64 -27.12 14.88
N THR A 348 -2.65 -27.33 14.00
CA THR A 348 -1.24 -27.17 14.35
C THR A 348 -0.88 -25.72 14.65
N GLU A 349 -1.44 -24.74 13.93
CA GLU A 349 -1.23 -23.34 14.25
C GLU A 349 -1.97 -22.93 15.53
N ALA A 350 -3.20 -23.41 15.71
CA ALA A 350 -3.96 -23.17 16.93
C ALA A 350 -3.22 -23.63 18.18
N GLU A 351 -2.69 -24.88 18.18
CA GLU A 351 -1.87 -25.40 19.26
C GLU A 351 -0.64 -24.54 19.56
N ARG A 352 0.03 -23.99 18.53
CA ARG A 352 1.18 -23.10 18.69
C ARG A 352 0.84 -21.70 19.18
N LEU A 353 -0.35 -21.22 18.82
CA LEU A 353 -0.84 -19.89 19.23
C LEU A 353 -1.39 -19.90 20.67
N ALA A 354 -1.75 -21.09 21.20
CA ALA A 354 -2.30 -21.24 22.55
C ALA A 354 -1.23 -21.26 23.66
N VAL A 355 0.09 -21.26 23.32
CA VAL A 355 1.23 -21.33 24.26
C VAL A 355 1.77 -19.90 24.63
#